data_ca5567a16256cb2122c9c2a67cdff14d
#
_entry.id   ca5567a16256cb2122c9c2a67cdff14d
#
_cell.length_a   1.000
_cell.length_b   1.000
_cell.length_c   1.000
_cell.angle_alpha   90.00
_cell.angle_beta   90.00
_cell.angle_gamma   90.00
#
_symmetry.space_group_name_H-M   'P 1'
#
loop_
_entity.id
_entity.type
_entity.pdbx_description
1 polymer ?
#
loop_
_entity_poly.entity_id
_entity_poly.type
_entity_poly.pdbx_seq_one_letter_code
_entity_poly.pdbx_strand_id
1 'polypeptide(L)'
;MNESEIYQRVGEFVVSFQWIENKLREIGWFIIDPERKQWPPLELRKLSNHDLINEVRKLFIEALPKCTLPTHLEEDFLKSFHKCAEELHALRKYRNRVLHSAYIEIKGGGEIVALLRSNPIIGIDENTEEYSFDQESLGPDLFKEEMVKMAEVSLFLNRAFIQLVHRYPNGGSDL
;
A
#
# COMPACT_ATOMS: atom_id res chain seq x y z
N MET A 1 -6.19 18.45 -18.48
CA MET A 1 -5.63 17.08 -18.45
C MET A 1 -6.46 16.26 -19.43
N ASN A 2 -5.84 15.54 -20.34
CA ASN A 2 -6.57 14.70 -21.28
C ASN A 2 -6.87 13.32 -20.66
N GLU A 3 -7.74 12.54 -21.30
CA GLU A 3 -8.17 11.21 -20.86
C GLU A 3 -6.96 10.26 -20.65
N SER A 4 -6.02 10.26 -21.61
CA SER A 4 -4.81 9.41 -21.53
C SER A 4 -3.97 9.71 -20.29
N GLU A 5 -3.83 10.98 -19.92
CA GLU A 5 -3.11 11.38 -18.70
C GLU A 5 -3.79 10.86 -17.42
N ILE A 6 -5.13 10.85 -17.41
CA ILE A 6 -5.88 10.32 -16.26
C ILE A 6 -5.67 8.81 -16.11
N TYR A 7 -5.83 8.06 -17.19
CA TYR A 7 -5.61 6.61 -17.17
C TYR A 7 -4.15 6.26 -16.85
N GLN A 8 -3.20 7.07 -17.32
CA GLN A 8 -1.80 6.93 -16.93
C GLN A 8 -1.63 7.11 -15.42
N ARG A 9 -2.23 8.14 -14.81
CA ARG A 9 -2.17 8.38 -13.35
C ARG A 9 -2.79 7.25 -12.55
N VAL A 10 -3.93 6.73 -13.00
CA VAL A 10 -4.55 5.54 -12.37
C VAL A 10 -3.60 4.34 -12.45
N GLY A 11 -2.98 4.11 -13.61
CA GLY A 11 -2.00 3.04 -13.80
C GLY A 11 -0.78 3.20 -12.89
N GLU A 12 -0.19 4.39 -12.83
CA GLU A 12 0.94 4.73 -11.96
C GLU A 12 0.61 4.47 -10.47
N PHE A 13 -0.56 4.91 -10.03
CA PHE A 13 -1.02 4.69 -8.66
C PHE A 13 -1.16 3.19 -8.34
N VAL A 14 -1.81 2.43 -9.19
CA VAL A 14 -2.03 0.98 -8.99
C VAL A 14 -0.70 0.22 -8.99
N VAL A 15 0.18 0.51 -9.94
CA VAL A 15 1.50 -0.14 -10.04
C VAL A 15 2.36 0.22 -8.82
N SER A 16 2.38 1.48 -8.40
CA SER A 16 3.13 1.91 -7.21
C SER A 16 2.66 1.19 -5.94
N PHE A 17 1.36 0.97 -5.79
CA PHE A 17 0.84 0.19 -4.67
C PHE A 17 1.27 -1.28 -4.74
N GLN A 18 1.32 -1.90 -5.93
CA GLN A 18 1.82 -3.26 -6.11
C GLN A 18 3.30 -3.42 -5.73
N TRP A 19 4.12 -2.39 -5.98
CA TRP A 19 5.52 -2.38 -5.52
C TRP A 19 5.62 -2.44 -4.00
N ILE A 20 4.76 -1.71 -3.29
CA ILE A 20 4.68 -1.77 -1.83
C ILE A 20 4.27 -3.16 -1.34
N GLU A 21 3.26 -3.78 -1.97
CA GLU A 21 2.85 -5.15 -1.65
C GLU A 21 3.99 -6.15 -1.85
N ASN A 22 4.75 -6.00 -2.94
CA ASN A 22 5.90 -6.87 -3.20
C ASN A 22 7.01 -6.67 -2.16
N LYS A 23 7.24 -5.43 -1.71
CA LYS A 23 8.20 -5.15 -0.63
C LYS A 23 7.75 -5.75 0.70
N LEU A 24 6.47 -5.71 1.02
CA LEU A 24 5.94 -6.40 2.21
C LEU A 24 6.17 -7.92 2.13
N ARG A 25 5.90 -8.54 0.96
CA ARG A 25 6.19 -9.96 0.76
C ARG A 25 7.67 -10.28 0.90
N GLU A 26 8.54 -9.41 0.41
CA GLU A 26 9.99 -9.55 0.53
C GLU A 26 10.45 -9.52 1.99
N ILE A 27 9.92 -8.58 2.79
CA ILE A 27 10.20 -8.48 4.23
C ILE A 27 9.72 -9.75 4.94
N GLY A 28 8.46 -10.13 4.74
CA GLY A 28 7.90 -11.33 5.35
C GLY A 28 8.65 -12.60 4.97
N TRP A 29 9.03 -12.74 3.69
CA TRP A 29 9.83 -13.86 3.22
C TRP A 29 11.21 -13.91 3.89
N PHE A 30 11.91 -12.79 3.98
CA PHE A 30 13.21 -12.73 4.65
C PHE A 30 13.12 -13.15 6.13
N ILE A 31 12.05 -12.79 6.83
CA ILE A 31 11.85 -13.17 8.24
C ILE A 31 11.58 -14.66 8.39
N ILE A 32 10.77 -15.24 7.48
CA ILE A 32 10.40 -16.67 7.52
C ILE A 32 11.56 -17.56 7.04
N ASP A 33 12.24 -17.15 5.99
CA ASP A 33 13.33 -17.92 5.34
C ASP A 33 14.50 -16.98 5.00
N PRO A 34 15.34 -16.61 5.98
CA PRO A 34 16.46 -15.70 5.77
C PRO A 34 17.47 -16.19 4.72
N GLU A 35 17.61 -17.51 4.59
CA GLU A 35 18.52 -18.14 3.61
C GLU A 35 17.90 -18.22 2.20
N ARG A 36 16.64 -17.85 2.05
CA ARG A 36 15.89 -17.85 0.79
C ARG A 36 15.91 -19.18 0.05
N LYS A 37 15.87 -20.28 0.81
CA LYS A 37 15.87 -21.66 0.25
C LYS A 37 14.58 -22.00 -0.49
N GLN A 38 13.47 -21.38 -0.09
CA GLN A 38 12.16 -21.57 -0.71
C GLN A 38 11.68 -20.28 -1.35
N TRP A 39 11.27 -20.32 -2.59
CA TRP A 39 10.70 -19.17 -3.31
C TRP A 39 9.23 -18.98 -3.04
N PRO A 40 8.80 -17.70 -2.95
CA PRO A 40 8.45 -17.07 -1.68
C PRO A 40 7.43 -17.95 -0.97
N PRO A 41 7.39 -17.97 0.37
CA PRO A 41 6.49 -18.81 1.13
C PRO A 41 5.05 -18.73 0.60
N LEU A 42 4.44 -19.90 0.35
CA LEU A 42 3.12 -19.99 -0.25
C LEU A 42 2.07 -19.25 0.59
N GLU A 43 2.30 -19.23 1.89
CA GLU A 43 1.48 -18.51 2.87
C GLU A 43 1.36 -17.01 2.55
N LEU A 44 2.48 -16.33 2.28
CA LEU A 44 2.46 -14.89 1.96
C LEU A 44 1.88 -14.59 0.57
N ARG A 45 2.00 -15.54 -0.38
CA ARG A 45 1.51 -15.34 -1.76
C ARG A 45 0.00 -15.32 -1.86
N LYS A 46 -0.69 -16.06 -1.00
CA LYS A 46 -2.15 -16.22 -1.03
C LYS A 46 -2.89 -15.17 -0.21
N LEU A 47 -2.17 -14.39 0.59
CA LEU A 47 -2.80 -13.38 1.45
C LEU A 47 -3.44 -12.27 0.63
N SER A 48 -4.61 -11.83 1.07
CA SER A 48 -5.19 -10.56 0.64
C SER A 48 -4.27 -9.41 1.08
N ASN A 49 -4.43 -8.24 0.46
CA ASN A 49 -3.62 -7.07 0.86
C ASN A 49 -3.82 -6.69 2.33
N HIS A 50 -5.03 -6.89 2.86
CA HIS A 50 -5.32 -6.67 4.27
C HIS A 50 -4.54 -7.64 5.16
N ASP A 51 -4.60 -8.93 4.84
CA ASP A 51 -3.98 -9.97 5.64
C ASP A 51 -2.46 -9.93 5.51
N LEU A 52 -1.93 -9.59 4.33
CA LEU A 52 -0.50 -9.41 4.10
C LEU A 52 0.08 -8.30 5.00
N ILE A 53 -0.56 -7.14 5.08
CA ILE A 53 -0.12 -6.05 5.94
C ILE A 53 -0.07 -6.50 7.40
N ASN A 54 -1.13 -7.17 7.87
CA ASN A 54 -1.22 -7.63 9.24
C ASN A 54 -0.21 -8.74 9.56
N GLU A 55 -0.05 -9.70 8.66
CA GLU A 55 0.90 -10.81 8.87
C GLU A 55 2.35 -10.32 8.86
N VAL A 56 2.72 -9.46 7.91
CA VAL A 56 4.08 -8.89 7.87
C VAL A 56 4.36 -8.03 9.10
N ARG A 57 3.36 -7.25 9.57
CA ARG A 57 3.47 -6.50 10.82
C ARG A 57 3.75 -7.42 12.00
N LYS A 58 3.00 -8.53 12.13
CA LYS A 58 3.19 -9.52 13.19
C LYS A 58 4.59 -10.13 13.12
N LEU A 59 4.99 -10.62 11.95
CA LEU A 59 6.32 -11.19 11.73
C LEU A 59 7.44 -10.22 12.08
N PHE A 60 7.29 -8.94 11.70
CA PHE A 60 8.26 -7.91 12.00
C PHE A 60 8.40 -7.66 13.51
N ILE A 61 7.27 -7.57 14.23
CA ILE A 61 7.25 -7.42 15.70
C ILE A 61 7.96 -8.60 16.38
N GLU A 62 7.74 -9.83 15.91
CA GLU A 62 8.37 -11.04 16.46
C GLU A 62 9.86 -11.17 16.08
N ALA A 63 10.27 -10.57 14.96
CA ALA A 63 11.64 -10.61 14.48
C ALA A 63 12.52 -9.53 15.13
N LEU A 64 11.96 -8.37 15.43
CA LEU A 64 12.71 -7.20 15.88
C LEU A 64 13.55 -7.44 17.15
N PRO A 65 13.05 -8.13 18.21
CA PRO A 65 13.85 -8.45 19.40
C PRO A 65 15.02 -9.40 19.14
N LYS A 66 15.01 -10.10 18.01
CA LYS A 66 16.12 -10.99 17.59
C LYS A 66 17.24 -10.22 16.90
N CYS A 67 16.98 -9.00 16.47
CA CYS A 67 17.96 -8.13 15.83
C CYS A 67 18.91 -7.53 16.87
N THR A 68 20.17 -7.36 16.49
CA THR A 68 21.19 -6.68 17.33
C THR A 68 20.96 -5.16 17.29
N LEU A 69 19.87 -4.68 17.86
CA LEU A 69 19.51 -3.27 17.91
C LEU A 69 19.63 -2.70 19.33
N PRO A 70 20.08 -1.44 19.50
CA PRO A 70 19.86 -0.73 20.76
C PRO A 70 18.37 -0.58 21.06
N THR A 71 17.99 -0.72 22.34
CA THR A 71 16.57 -0.74 22.78
C THR A 71 15.77 0.48 22.30
N HIS A 72 16.36 1.69 22.32
CA HIS A 72 15.68 2.89 21.84
C HIS A 72 15.36 2.87 20.33
N LEU A 73 16.25 2.26 19.53
CA LEU A 73 15.98 2.09 18.09
C LEU A 73 14.94 1.02 17.83
N GLU A 74 14.87 -0.03 18.65
CA GLU A 74 13.84 -1.05 18.56
C GLU A 74 12.44 -0.45 18.79
N GLU A 75 12.29 0.36 19.84
CA GLU A 75 11.03 1.05 20.14
C GLU A 75 10.60 2.01 19.01
N ASP A 76 11.56 2.77 18.47
CA ASP A 76 11.29 3.71 17.36
C ASP A 76 10.89 2.98 16.08
N PHE A 77 11.55 1.87 15.76
CA PHE A 77 11.17 1.02 14.63
C PHE A 77 9.77 0.44 14.82
N LEU A 78 9.44 -0.03 16.02
CA LEU A 78 8.15 -0.58 16.32
C LEU A 78 7.03 0.43 16.11
N LYS A 79 7.18 1.64 16.69
CA LYS A 79 6.23 2.74 16.50
C LYS A 79 6.07 3.11 15.02
N SER A 80 7.19 3.22 14.32
CA SER A 80 7.19 3.58 12.89
C SER A 80 6.53 2.51 12.04
N PHE A 81 6.71 1.22 12.37
CA PHE A 81 6.04 0.14 11.65
C PHE A 81 4.53 0.11 11.91
N HIS A 82 4.10 0.40 13.13
CA HIS A 82 2.67 0.54 13.43
C HIS A 82 2.03 1.65 12.59
N LYS A 83 2.64 2.85 12.57
CA LYS A 83 2.18 3.97 11.75
C LYS A 83 2.17 3.60 10.26
N CYS A 84 3.22 2.95 9.77
CA CYS A 84 3.30 2.49 8.40
C CYS A 84 2.16 1.53 8.04
N ALA A 85 1.81 0.59 8.93
CA ALA A 85 0.72 -0.35 8.72
C ALA A 85 -0.65 0.37 8.66
N GLU A 86 -0.88 1.39 9.48
CA GLU A 86 -2.09 2.22 9.43
C GLU A 86 -2.21 2.98 8.11
N GLU A 87 -1.13 3.61 7.65
CA GLU A 87 -1.08 4.29 6.35
C GLU A 87 -1.31 3.32 5.19
N LEU A 88 -0.73 2.11 5.26
CA LEU A 88 -0.95 1.05 4.27
C LEU A 88 -2.41 0.61 4.21
N HIS A 89 -3.09 0.49 5.36
CA HIS A 89 -4.51 0.17 5.38
C HIS A 89 -5.37 1.29 4.79
N ALA A 90 -5.02 2.56 5.00
CA ALA A 90 -5.69 3.71 4.38
C ALA A 90 -5.49 3.71 2.85
N LEU A 91 -4.25 3.57 2.39
CA LEU A 91 -3.90 3.47 0.97
C LEU A 91 -4.58 2.27 0.28
N ARG A 92 -4.66 1.11 0.95
CA ARG A 92 -5.38 -0.06 0.45
C ARG A 92 -6.87 0.20 0.26
N LYS A 93 -7.51 0.86 1.23
CA LYS A 93 -8.92 1.23 1.11
C LYS A 93 -9.15 2.18 -0.05
N TYR A 94 -8.28 3.16 -0.21
CA TYR A 94 -8.34 4.11 -1.32
C TYR A 94 -8.12 3.42 -2.67
N ARG A 95 -7.08 2.57 -2.78
CA ARG A 95 -6.80 1.77 -3.98
C ARG A 95 -8.00 0.91 -4.39
N ASN A 96 -8.67 0.28 -3.42
CA ASN A 96 -9.86 -0.53 -3.71
C ASN A 96 -11.01 0.34 -4.23
N ARG A 97 -11.21 1.54 -3.66
CA ARG A 97 -12.18 2.49 -4.22
C ARG A 97 -11.86 2.86 -5.66
N VAL A 98 -10.60 3.17 -5.96
CA VAL A 98 -10.15 3.48 -7.33
C VAL A 98 -10.42 2.34 -8.29
N LEU A 99 -10.07 1.09 -7.93
CA LEU A 99 -10.22 -0.08 -8.80
C LEU A 99 -11.67 -0.52 -9.01
N HIS A 100 -12.53 -0.28 -8.04
CA HIS A 100 -13.93 -0.68 -8.10
C HIS A 100 -14.88 0.47 -8.48
N SER A 101 -14.34 1.61 -8.93
CA SER A 101 -15.12 2.74 -9.41
C SER A 101 -15.39 2.65 -10.91
N ALA A 102 -16.52 3.20 -11.32
CA ALA A 102 -16.80 3.52 -12.71
C ALA A 102 -16.16 4.87 -13.06
N TYR A 103 -15.61 4.97 -14.25
CA TYR A 103 -15.04 6.20 -14.80
C TYR A 103 -15.99 6.72 -15.87
N ILE A 104 -16.55 7.92 -15.65
CA ILE A 104 -17.61 8.49 -16.49
C ILE A 104 -17.05 9.71 -17.21
N GLU A 105 -17.04 9.65 -18.55
CA GLU A 105 -16.68 10.77 -19.40
C GLU A 105 -17.84 11.76 -19.53
N ILE A 106 -17.58 13.02 -19.23
CA ILE A 106 -18.51 14.12 -19.52
C ILE A 106 -18.06 14.78 -20.81
N LYS A 107 -18.91 14.74 -21.83
CA LYS A 107 -18.60 15.32 -23.15
C LYS A 107 -19.35 16.64 -23.37
N GLY A 108 -18.63 17.62 -23.88
CA GLY A 108 -19.17 18.92 -24.32
C GLY A 108 -18.62 19.26 -25.69
N GLY A 109 -19.48 19.56 -26.66
CA GLY A 109 -19.07 19.87 -28.03
C GLY A 109 -18.33 18.74 -28.78
N GLY A 110 -18.49 17.49 -28.35
CA GLY A 110 -17.79 16.32 -28.92
C GLY A 110 -16.46 16.01 -28.27
N GLU A 111 -16.00 16.82 -27.35
CA GLU A 111 -14.77 16.61 -26.59
C GLU A 111 -15.04 16.22 -25.14
N ILE A 112 -14.11 15.48 -24.50
CA ILE A 112 -14.19 15.17 -23.07
C ILE A 112 -13.81 16.42 -22.29
N VAL A 113 -14.78 17.00 -21.58
CA VAL A 113 -14.61 18.20 -20.76
C VAL A 113 -14.30 17.88 -19.29
N ALA A 114 -14.73 16.71 -18.82
CA ALA A 114 -14.41 16.23 -17.47
C ALA A 114 -14.46 14.69 -17.41
N LEU A 115 -13.77 14.11 -16.45
CA LEU A 115 -13.87 12.71 -16.08
C LEU A 115 -14.28 12.64 -14.59
N LEU A 116 -15.31 11.87 -14.31
CA LEU A 116 -15.75 11.59 -12.96
C LEU A 116 -15.41 10.15 -12.58
N ARG A 117 -14.92 9.97 -11.36
CA ARG A 117 -14.88 8.67 -10.70
C ARG A 117 -16.13 8.51 -9.87
N SER A 118 -16.87 7.45 -10.07
CA SER A 118 -18.07 7.11 -9.30
C SER A 118 -17.91 5.72 -8.68
N ASN A 119 -17.91 5.65 -7.36
CA ASN A 119 -17.93 4.37 -6.67
C ASN A 119 -19.39 3.95 -6.46
N PRO A 120 -19.79 2.73 -6.87
CA PRO A 120 -21.14 2.23 -6.71
C PRO A 120 -21.51 1.83 -5.28
N ILE A 121 -20.66 2.06 -4.29
CA ILE A 121 -21.05 1.89 -2.90
C ILE A 121 -22.12 2.93 -2.60
N ILE A 122 -23.35 2.49 -2.66
CA ILE A 122 -24.52 3.28 -2.34
C ILE A 122 -24.62 3.34 -0.82
N GLY A 123 -24.32 4.51 -0.25
CA GLY A 123 -24.74 4.83 1.11
C GLY A 123 -26.18 5.31 1.07
N ILE A 124 -27.03 4.78 1.94
CA ILE A 124 -28.34 5.39 2.20
C ILE A 124 -28.13 6.30 3.42
N ASP A 125 -28.40 7.59 3.28
CA ASP A 125 -28.49 8.46 4.43
C ASP A 125 -29.75 8.08 5.21
N GLU A 126 -29.56 7.54 6.42
CA GLU A 126 -30.67 7.05 7.26
C GLU A 126 -31.69 8.14 7.65
N ASN A 127 -31.32 9.42 7.53
CA ASN A 127 -32.20 10.54 7.88
C ASN A 127 -32.99 11.08 6.69
N THR A 128 -32.43 11.01 5.47
CA THR A 128 -33.04 11.59 4.27
C THR A 128 -33.57 10.52 3.31
N GLU A 129 -33.24 9.26 3.52
CA GLU A 129 -33.49 8.15 2.58
C GLU A 129 -32.87 8.39 1.19
N GLU A 130 -31.96 9.36 1.07
CA GLU A 130 -31.30 9.68 -0.18
C GLU A 130 -30.09 8.77 -0.40
N TYR A 131 -29.91 8.37 -1.67
CA TYR A 131 -28.73 7.61 -2.08
C TYR A 131 -27.53 8.57 -2.19
N SER A 132 -26.47 8.28 -1.44
CA SER A 132 -25.18 8.97 -1.60
C SER A 132 -24.28 8.18 -2.53
N PHE A 133 -23.69 8.86 -3.50
CA PHE A 133 -22.69 8.30 -4.38
C PHE A 133 -21.34 8.90 -4.01
N ASP A 134 -20.31 8.06 -3.84
CA ASP A 134 -18.92 8.54 -3.73
C ASP A 134 -18.45 8.95 -5.13
N GLN A 135 -18.62 10.22 -5.46
CA GLN A 135 -18.23 10.80 -6.76
C GLN A 135 -17.12 11.83 -6.59
N GLU A 136 -16.16 11.77 -7.46
CA GLU A 136 -15.01 12.65 -7.47
C GLU A 136 -14.69 13.10 -8.90
N SER A 137 -14.56 14.42 -9.11
CA SER A 137 -14.05 14.95 -10.36
C SER A 137 -12.53 14.80 -10.41
N LEU A 138 -12.05 14.15 -11.46
CA LEU A 138 -10.63 13.87 -11.62
C LEU A 138 -9.91 15.06 -12.25
N GLY A 139 -8.91 15.57 -11.56
CA GLY A 139 -8.13 16.75 -11.94
C GLY A 139 -6.62 16.47 -12.03
N PRO A 140 -5.82 17.53 -12.31
CA PRO A 140 -4.36 17.41 -12.48
C PRO A 140 -3.61 16.88 -11.25
N ASP A 141 -4.16 17.11 -10.06
CA ASP A 141 -3.57 16.68 -8.78
C ASP A 141 -4.03 15.28 -8.34
N LEU A 142 -4.64 14.53 -9.26
CA LEU A 142 -5.12 13.17 -9.00
C LEU A 142 -4.01 12.30 -8.38
N PHE A 143 -4.32 11.71 -7.22
CA PHE A 143 -3.44 10.84 -6.42
C PHE A 143 -2.18 11.50 -5.86
N LYS A 144 -2.00 12.81 -5.95
CA LYS A 144 -0.76 13.47 -5.50
C LYS A 144 -0.44 13.19 -4.03
N GLU A 145 -1.44 13.32 -3.15
CA GLU A 145 -1.26 13.05 -1.73
C GLU A 145 -0.98 11.57 -1.46
N GLU A 146 -1.71 10.68 -2.11
CA GLU A 146 -1.53 9.24 -1.97
C GLU A 146 -0.17 8.78 -2.51
N MET A 147 0.32 9.36 -3.59
CA MET A 147 1.64 9.08 -4.14
C MET A 147 2.75 9.53 -3.17
N VAL A 148 2.60 10.67 -2.50
CA VAL A 148 3.54 11.11 -1.45
C VAL A 148 3.54 10.12 -0.29
N LYS A 149 2.38 9.73 0.22
CA LYS A 149 2.26 8.72 1.29
C LYS A 149 2.87 7.38 0.88
N MET A 150 2.64 6.94 -0.35
CA MET A 150 3.26 5.71 -0.89
C MET A 150 4.78 5.81 -0.94
N ALA A 151 5.33 6.97 -1.32
CA ALA A 151 6.78 7.18 -1.32
C ALA A 151 7.36 7.11 0.11
N GLU A 152 6.72 7.74 1.09
CA GLU A 152 7.13 7.69 2.50
C GLU A 152 7.10 6.26 3.06
N VAL A 153 6.01 5.54 2.81
CA VAL A 153 5.86 4.12 3.18
C VAL A 153 6.95 3.26 2.53
N SER A 154 7.20 3.45 1.24
CA SER A 154 8.24 2.71 0.50
C SER A 154 9.64 2.95 1.07
N LEU A 155 9.96 4.20 1.39
CA LEU A 155 11.23 4.56 2.03
C LEU A 155 11.38 3.90 3.40
N PHE A 156 10.32 3.90 4.21
CA PHE A 156 10.34 3.23 5.51
C PHE A 156 10.53 1.72 5.36
N LEU A 157 9.77 1.07 4.49
CA LEU A 157 9.86 -0.39 4.27
C LEU A 157 11.25 -0.80 3.76
N ASN A 158 11.85 -0.01 2.88
CA ASN A 158 13.22 -0.26 2.41
C ASN A 158 14.23 -0.15 3.56
N ARG A 159 14.12 0.89 4.41
CA ARG A 159 15.00 1.04 5.59
C ARG A 159 14.81 -0.12 6.57
N ALA A 160 13.57 -0.51 6.85
CA ALA A 160 13.25 -1.64 7.72
C ALA A 160 13.86 -2.94 7.17
N PHE A 161 13.73 -3.20 5.87
CA PHE A 161 14.32 -4.36 5.21
C PHE A 161 15.85 -4.38 5.33
N ILE A 162 16.51 -3.26 5.04
CA ILE A 162 17.98 -3.13 5.17
C ILE A 162 18.42 -3.42 6.61
N GLN A 163 17.72 -2.90 7.62
CA GLN A 163 18.05 -3.18 9.02
C GLN A 163 17.86 -4.65 9.39
N LEU A 164 16.81 -5.30 8.89
CA LEU A 164 16.63 -6.74 9.07
C LEU A 164 17.79 -7.52 8.45
N VAL A 165 18.15 -7.26 7.19
CA VAL A 165 19.24 -7.97 6.49
C VAL A 165 20.56 -7.87 7.24
N HIS A 166 20.88 -6.68 7.77
CA HIS A 166 22.16 -6.47 8.45
C HIS A 166 22.20 -6.91 9.92
N ARG A 167 21.07 -7.07 10.57
CA ARG A 167 21.00 -7.23 12.02
C ARG A 167 20.25 -8.48 12.50
N TYR A 168 19.55 -9.16 11.60
CA TYR A 168 18.89 -10.42 11.94
C TYR A 168 19.91 -11.55 12.04
N PRO A 169 19.90 -12.37 13.10
CA PRO A 169 20.84 -13.49 13.24
C PRO A 169 20.64 -14.45 12.05
N ASN A 170 21.72 -14.80 11.39
CA ASN A 170 21.81 -15.62 10.17
C ASN A 170 21.50 -14.90 8.83
N GLY A 171 21.28 -13.59 8.82
CA GLY A 171 21.13 -12.83 7.56
C GLY A 171 22.45 -12.29 6.99
N GLY A 172 23.57 -12.49 7.65
CA GLY A 172 24.83 -11.82 7.33
C GLY A 172 26.09 -12.70 7.25
N SER A 173 25.97 -14.02 7.22
CA SER A 173 27.12 -14.86 6.89
C SER A 173 27.12 -15.15 5.40
N ASP A 174 28.01 -14.54 4.66
CA ASP A 174 28.37 -14.77 3.25
C ASP A 174 27.59 -13.93 2.21
N LEU A 175 27.71 -12.60 2.28
CA LEU A 175 27.68 -11.74 1.10
C LEU A 175 28.99 -11.00 0.92
#